data_bc6c42cb1dcdf786ce8ac631b2f33862
#
_entry.id   bc6c42cb1dcdf786ce8ac631b2f33862
#
_cell.length_a   1.000
_cell.length_b   1.000
_cell.length_c   1.000
_cell.angle_alpha   90.00
_cell.angle_beta   90.00
_cell.angle_gamma   90.00
#
_symmetry.space_group_name_H-M   'P 1'
#
loop_
_entity.id
_entity.type
_entity.pdbx_description
1 polymer ?
#
loop_
_entity_poly.entity_id
_entity_poly.type
_entity_poly.pdbx_seq_one_letter_code
_entity_poly.pdbx_strand_id
1 'polypeptide(L)'
;MEATTKSIIWLIATLLTGLSAGFFYAWQVSVIPGTKLINARNYIETMQSINRAIINPAFLLIFFGPFLMQILTIYQFRGTSAMAYLLAACLCYFLGTLLVTVLGNVPLNNSLDLLNINDMSPEQLDHTRLQYALKWNRLHTLRTVFTVLSFILMLIPTLTQIQHSIQQNH
;
A
#
# COMPACT_ATOMS: atom_id res chain seq x y z
N MET A 1 9.66 31.48 1.62
CA MET A 1 9.70 30.49 0.53
C MET A 1 10.08 29.08 0.99
N GLU A 2 11.12 28.89 1.80
CA GLU A 2 11.50 27.55 2.29
C GLU A 2 10.43 26.82 3.10
N ALA A 3 9.75 27.50 4.03
CA ALA A 3 8.69 26.91 4.83
C ALA A 3 7.52 26.39 3.97
N THR A 4 7.18 27.13 2.90
CA THR A 4 6.11 26.74 1.96
C THR A 4 6.50 25.49 1.16
N THR A 5 7.73 25.39 0.68
CA THR A 5 8.20 24.23 -0.08
C THR A 5 8.23 22.96 0.79
N LYS A 6 8.72 23.06 2.05
CA LYS A 6 8.69 21.94 3.00
C LYS A 6 7.28 21.43 3.26
N SER A 7 6.34 22.36 3.48
CA SER A 7 4.92 22.03 3.71
C SER A 7 4.27 21.35 2.49
N ILE A 8 4.58 21.81 1.29
CA ILE A 8 4.05 21.22 0.04
C ILE A 8 4.55 19.79 -0.13
N ILE A 9 5.86 19.56 0.04
CA ILE A 9 6.44 18.21 -0.11
C ILE A 9 5.85 17.24 0.93
N TRP A 10 5.73 17.67 2.18
CA TRP A 10 5.08 16.88 3.21
C TRP A 10 3.60 16.59 2.90
N LEU A 11 2.85 17.58 2.42
CA LEU A 11 1.45 17.41 2.01
C LEU A 11 1.34 16.37 0.87
N ILE A 12 2.19 16.45 -0.14
CA ILE A 12 2.23 15.49 -1.25
C ILE A 12 2.57 14.09 -0.74
N ALA A 13 3.59 13.94 0.14
CA ALA A 13 3.95 12.67 0.74
C ALA A 13 2.78 12.06 1.51
N THR A 14 2.10 12.87 2.31
CA THR A 14 0.92 12.45 3.12
C THR A 14 -0.24 12.06 2.23
N LEU A 15 -0.55 12.85 1.20
CA LEU A 15 -1.62 12.57 0.25
C LEU A 15 -1.38 11.24 -0.50
N LEU A 16 -0.19 11.05 -1.05
CA LEU A 16 0.15 9.81 -1.76
C LEU A 16 0.11 8.59 -0.83
N THR A 17 0.59 8.73 0.41
CA THR A 17 0.52 7.64 1.40
C THR A 17 -0.94 7.32 1.75
N GLY A 18 -1.80 8.34 1.90
CA GLY A 18 -3.22 8.19 2.14
C GLY A 18 -3.96 7.51 0.97
N LEU A 19 -3.64 7.89 -0.28
CA LEU A 19 -4.19 7.24 -1.48
C LEU A 19 -3.77 5.78 -1.55
N SER A 20 -2.52 5.45 -1.27
CA SER A 20 -2.03 4.07 -1.19
C SER A 20 -2.75 3.28 -0.09
N ALA A 21 -2.89 3.85 1.11
CA ALA A 21 -3.59 3.23 2.23
C ALA A 21 -5.07 2.98 1.90
N GLY A 22 -5.75 3.97 1.32
CA GLY A 22 -7.14 3.85 0.88
C GLY A 22 -7.33 2.79 -0.21
N PHE A 23 -6.41 2.71 -1.17
CA PHE A 23 -6.44 1.71 -2.23
C PHE A 23 -6.34 0.28 -1.66
N PHE A 24 -5.38 0.00 -0.77
CA PHE A 24 -5.24 -1.31 -0.16
C PHE A 24 -6.38 -1.63 0.82
N TYR A 25 -6.84 -0.64 1.57
CA TYR A 25 -7.97 -0.82 2.47
C TYR A 25 -9.26 -1.13 1.72
N ALA A 26 -9.57 -0.42 0.63
CA ALA A 26 -10.73 -0.69 -0.21
C ALA A 26 -10.70 -2.13 -0.77
N TRP A 27 -9.53 -2.58 -1.20
CA TRP A 27 -9.35 -3.96 -1.63
C TRP A 27 -9.63 -4.97 -0.51
N GLN A 28 -9.11 -4.71 0.69
CA GLN A 28 -9.28 -5.56 1.86
C GLN A 28 -10.74 -5.75 2.25
N VAL A 29 -11.55 -4.69 2.20
CA VAL A 29 -12.93 -4.70 2.72
C VAL A 29 -13.98 -4.99 1.64
N SER A 30 -13.65 -4.86 0.36
CA SER A 30 -14.61 -5.07 -0.74
C SER A 30 -14.18 -6.18 -1.70
N VAL A 31 -12.99 -6.11 -2.30
CA VAL A 31 -12.59 -7.06 -3.35
C VAL A 31 -12.34 -8.46 -2.79
N ILE A 32 -11.59 -8.58 -1.68
CA ILE A 32 -11.35 -9.90 -1.05
C ILE A 32 -12.67 -10.58 -0.64
N PRO A 33 -13.60 -9.93 0.08
CA PRO A 33 -14.91 -10.56 0.37
C PRO A 33 -15.71 -10.90 -0.90
N GLY A 34 -15.75 -10.00 -1.87
CA GLY A 34 -16.49 -10.23 -3.11
C GLY A 34 -15.96 -11.41 -3.93
N THR A 35 -14.64 -11.52 -4.04
CA THR A 35 -14.01 -12.63 -4.78
C THR A 35 -14.15 -14.00 -4.10
N LYS A 36 -14.53 -14.06 -2.83
CA LYS A 36 -14.87 -15.31 -2.15
C LYS A 36 -16.17 -15.93 -2.67
N LEU A 37 -17.06 -15.12 -3.23
CA LEU A 37 -18.40 -15.53 -3.67
C LEU A 37 -18.43 -16.13 -5.09
N ILE A 38 -17.35 -15.99 -5.86
CA ILE A 38 -17.26 -16.53 -7.22
C ILE A 38 -16.56 -17.89 -7.24
N ASN A 39 -16.79 -18.70 -8.29
CA ASN A 39 -16.14 -20.01 -8.44
C ASN A 39 -14.64 -19.89 -8.71
N ALA A 40 -13.92 -21.02 -8.63
CA ALA A 40 -12.46 -21.03 -8.72
C ALA A 40 -11.93 -20.53 -10.07
N ARG A 41 -12.56 -20.94 -11.18
CA ARG A 41 -12.18 -20.49 -12.53
C ARG A 41 -12.28 -18.97 -12.64
N ASN A 42 -13.47 -18.41 -12.33
CA ASN A 42 -13.71 -16.98 -12.41
C ASN A 42 -12.78 -16.19 -11.46
N TYR A 43 -12.47 -16.73 -10.27
CA TYR A 43 -11.51 -16.13 -9.35
C TYR A 43 -10.13 -16.01 -9.99
N ILE A 44 -9.60 -17.10 -10.56
CA ILE A 44 -8.26 -17.11 -11.16
C ILE A 44 -8.20 -16.16 -12.35
N GLU A 45 -9.20 -16.22 -13.26
CA GLU A 45 -9.31 -15.30 -14.41
C GLU A 45 -9.36 -13.84 -13.97
N THR A 46 -10.16 -13.54 -12.96
CA THR A 46 -10.27 -12.18 -12.41
C THR A 46 -8.94 -11.70 -11.85
N MET A 47 -8.25 -12.52 -11.05
CA MET A 47 -6.97 -12.15 -10.47
C MET A 47 -5.87 -11.99 -11.52
N GLN A 48 -5.80 -12.85 -12.55
CA GLN A 48 -4.89 -12.69 -13.68
C GLN A 48 -5.15 -11.36 -14.41
N SER A 49 -6.41 -11.06 -14.71
CA SER A 49 -6.81 -9.81 -15.40
C SER A 49 -6.44 -8.57 -14.58
N ILE A 50 -6.74 -8.56 -13.28
CA ILE A 50 -6.43 -7.44 -12.39
C ILE A 50 -4.91 -7.28 -12.25
N ASN A 51 -4.16 -8.38 -12.08
CA ASN A 51 -2.70 -8.34 -11.93
C ASN A 51 -1.99 -7.74 -13.16
N ARG A 52 -2.55 -7.95 -14.36
CA ARG A 52 -2.06 -7.31 -15.60
C ARG A 52 -2.47 -5.84 -15.66
N ALA A 53 -3.72 -5.53 -15.34
CA ALA A 53 -4.27 -4.18 -15.44
C ALA A 53 -3.68 -3.20 -14.41
N ILE A 54 -3.25 -3.70 -13.24
CA ILE A 54 -2.73 -2.85 -12.16
C ILE A 54 -1.36 -2.23 -12.49
N ILE A 55 -0.61 -2.81 -13.44
CA ILE A 55 0.67 -2.27 -13.86
C ILE A 55 0.44 -1.09 -14.81
N ASN A 56 0.02 0.03 -14.23
CA ASN A 56 -0.25 1.26 -14.95
C ASN A 56 0.35 2.48 -14.21
N PRO A 57 0.57 3.63 -14.90
CA PRO A 57 1.24 4.79 -14.31
C PRO A 57 0.55 5.34 -13.05
N ALA A 58 -0.78 5.31 -12.97
CA ALA A 58 -1.51 5.82 -11.82
C ALA A 58 -1.27 4.97 -10.58
N PHE A 59 -1.29 3.63 -10.73
CA PHE A 59 -0.94 2.73 -9.63
C PHE A 59 0.54 2.87 -9.23
N LEU A 60 1.45 2.91 -10.19
CA LEU A 60 2.89 3.06 -9.90
C LEU A 60 3.19 4.35 -9.15
N LEU A 61 2.48 5.44 -9.47
CA LEU A 61 2.59 6.70 -8.74
C LEU A 61 2.17 6.55 -7.27
N ILE A 62 1.00 5.96 -6.99
CA ILE A 62 0.54 5.81 -5.61
C ILE A 62 1.27 4.70 -4.84
N PHE A 63 1.98 3.82 -5.54
CA PHE A 63 2.74 2.72 -4.94
C PHE A 63 4.19 3.11 -4.60
N PHE A 64 4.91 3.74 -5.52
CA PHE A 64 6.30 4.17 -5.31
C PHE A 64 6.42 5.61 -4.83
N GLY A 65 5.49 6.48 -5.23
CA GLY A 65 5.48 7.90 -4.89
C GLY A 65 5.53 8.18 -3.39
N PRO A 66 4.76 7.49 -2.53
CA PRO A 66 4.84 7.67 -1.08
C PRO A 66 6.25 7.51 -0.55
N PHE A 67 6.94 6.44 -0.92
CA PHE A 67 8.29 6.15 -0.44
C PHE A 67 9.29 7.24 -0.84
N LEU A 68 9.28 7.64 -2.11
CA LEU A 68 10.17 8.68 -2.62
C LEU A 68 9.90 10.04 -1.93
N MET A 69 8.64 10.40 -1.78
CA MET A 69 8.26 11.67 -1.15
C MET A 69 8.50 11.65 0.37
N GLN A 70 8.36 10.50 1.04
CA GLN A 70 8.73 10.35 2.45
C GLN A 70 10.23 10.54 2.67
N ILE A 71 11.09 10.00 1.80
CA ILE A 71 12.55 10.24 1.88
C ILE A 71 12.86 11.73 1.75
N LEU A 72 12.26 12.42 0.78
CA LEU A 72 12.44 13.86 0.61
C LEU A 72 11.95 14.65 1.84
N THR A 73 10.82 14.22 2.42
CA THR A 73 10.28 14.84 3.63
C THR A 73 11.22 14.65 4.82
N ILE A 74 11.75 13.45 5.05
CA ILE A 74 12.73 13.17 6.11
C ILE A 74 13.97 14.06 5.97
N TYR A 75 14.49 14.18 4.74
CA TYR A 75 15.64 15.04 4.48
C TYR A 75 15.39 16.50 4.87
N GLN A 76 14.20 17.03 4.61
CA GLN A 76 13.84 18.42 4.92
C GLN A 76 13.54 18.65 6.40
N PHE A 77 13.06 17.64 7.11
CA PHE A 77 12.71 17.73 8.54
C PHE A 77 13.78 17.15 9.45
N ARG A 78 15.00 16.92 8.93
CA ARG A 78 16.15 16.49 9.74
C ARG A 78 16.42 17.49 10.87
N GLY A 79 16.69 16.95 12.06
CA GLY A 79 16.97 17.76 13.25
C GLY A 79 15.72 18.30 13.94
N THR A 80 14.51 17.97 13.49
CA THR A 80 13.27 18.33 14.15
C THR A 80 12.68 17.15 14.94
N SER A 81 11.77 17.42 15.87
CA SER A 81 11.01 16.39 16.60
C SER A 81 10.13 15.51 15.69
N ALA A 82 9.73 16.01 14.52
CA ALA A 82 8.96 15.27 13.53
C ALA A 82 9.75 14.12 12.89
N MET A 83 11.08 14.21 12.85
CA MET A 83 11.94 13.26 12.13
C MET A 83 11.72 11.79 12.55
N ALA A 84 11.53 11.53 13.84
CA ALA A 84 11.33 10.16 14.33
C ALA A 84 10.05 9.52 13.77
N TYR A 85 8.94 10.28 13.71
CA TYR A 85 7.67 9.82 13.14
C TYR A 85 7.77 9.60 11.64
N LEU A 86 8.44 10.51 10.92
CA LEU A 86 8.64 10.41 9.48
C LEU A 86 9.53 9.22 9.11
N LEU A 87 10.58 8.96 9.87
CA LEU A 87 11.42 7.76 9.71
C LEU A 87 10.62 6.48 9.97
N ALA A 88 9.84 6.43 11.04
CA ALA A 88 8.99 5.29 11.34
C ALA A 88 7.94 5.05 10.24
N ALA A 89 7.32 6.11 9.72
CA ALA A 89 6.40 6.04 8.58
C ALA A 89 7.06 5.44 7.34
N CYS A 90 8.26 5.93 7.00
CA CYS A 90 9.01 5.47 5.85
C CYS A 90 9.44 3.99 5.98
N LEU A 91 9.90 3.58 7.17
CA LEU A 91 10.25 2.19 7.45
C LEU A 91 9.03 1.26 7.37
N CYS A 92 7.89 1.67 7.95
CA CYS A 92 6.65 0.92 7.81
C CYS A 92 6.26 0.75 6.34
N TYR A 93 6.31 1.82 5.56
CA TYR A 93 5.97 1.76 4.14
C TYR A 93 6.94 0.88 3.34
N PHE A 94 8.24 1.08 3.53
CA PHE A 94 9.27 0.32 2.83
C PHE A 94 9.22 -1.17 3.16
N LEU A 95 9.30 -1.52 4.45
CA LEU A 95 9.37 -2.91 4.88
C LEU A 95 8.02 -3.62 4.73
N GLY A 96 6.95 -2.98 5.20
CA GLY A 96 5.62 -3.59 5.30
C GLY A 96 4.80 -3.50 4.02
N THR A 97 5.05 -2.52 3.15
CA THR A 97 4.29 -2.33 1.91
C THR A 97 5.10 -2.70 0.68
N LEU A 98 6.23 -2.05 0.43
CA LEU A 98 7.01 -2.27 -0.78
C LEU A 98 7.65 -3.65 -0.80
N LEU A 99 8.43 -4.02 0.23
CA LEU A 99 9.11 -5.32 0.24
C LEU A 99 8.12 -6.49 0.29
N VAL A 100 7.06 -6.39 1.09
CA VAL A 100 6.01 -7.43 1.13
C VAL A 100 5.37 -7.61 -0.26
N THR A 101 5.12 -6.53 -0.98
CA THR A 101 4.56 -6.61 -2.33
C THR A 101 5.55 -7.23 -3.31
N VAL A 102 6.77 -6.69 -3.38
CA VAL A 102 7.77 -7.10 -4.38
C VAL A 102 8.26 -8.54 -4.15
N LEU A 103 8.51 -8.91 -2.90
CA LEU A 103 9.04 -10.24 -2.55
C LEU A 103 7.96 -11.29 -2.30
N GLY A 104 6.71 -10.88 -2.07
CA GLY A 104 5.61 -11.78 -1.73
C GLY A 104 4.49 -11.79 -2.76
N ASN A 105 3.72 -10.71 -2.91
CA ASN A 105 2.57 -10.71 -3.80
C ASN A 105 2.93 -10.82 -5.29
N VAL A 106 3.98 -10.13 -5.74
CA VAL A 106 4.40 -10.16 -7.16
C VAL A 106 4.80 -11.56 -7.62
N PRO A 107 5.64 -12.34 -6.91
CA PRO A 107 5.93 -13.72 -7.30
C PRO A 107 4.68 -14.61 -7.37
N LEU A 108 3.73 -14.46 -6.44
CA LEU A 108 2.46 -15.18 -6.49
C LEU A 108 1.63 -14.80 -7.72
N ASN A 109 1.57 -13.50 -8.04
CA ASN A 109 0.88 -13.00 -9.22
C ASN A 109 1.48 -13.58 -10.51
N ASN A 110 2.81 -13.55 -10.62
CA ASN A 110 3.52 -14.10 -11.77
C ASN A 110 3.27 -15.62 -11.92
N SER A 111 3.31 -16.36 -10.81
CA SER A 111 3.02 -17.80 -10.84
C SER A 111 1.59 -18.09 -11.28
N LEU A 112 0.63 -17.25 -10.83
CA LEU A 112 -0.77 -17.39 -11.24
C LEU A 112 -0.97 -17.06 -12.73
N ASP A 113 -0.27 -16.03 -13.24
CA ASP A 113 -0.39 -15.56 -14.62
C ASP A 113 0.11 -16.57 -15.66
N LEU A 114 1.05 -17.45 -15.29
CA LEU A 114 1.58 -18.52 -16.14
C LEU A 114 0.62 -19.71 -16.33
N LEU A 115 -0.45 -19.81 -15.55
CA LEU A 115 -1.36 -20.94 -15.60
C LEU A 115 -2.32 -20.83 -16.79
N ASN A 116 -2.40 -21.90 -17.60
CA ASN A 116 -3.45 -22.06 -18.59
C ASN A 116 -4.65 -22.77 -17.94
N ILE A 117 -5.64 -22.00 -17.54
CA ILE A 117 -6.83 -22.49 -16.84
C ILE A 117 -7.72 -23.41 -17.69
N ASN A 118 -7.56 -23.40 -19.02
CA ASN A 118 -8.32 -24.29 -19.91
C ASN A 118 -7.83 -25.74 -19.84
N ASP A 119 -6.59 -25.95 -19.41
CA ASP A 119 -5.96 -27.27 -19.28
C ASP A 119 -6.15 -27.87 -17.87
N MET A 120 -6.87 -27.17 -16.97
CA MET A 120 -6.99 -27.56 -15.56
C MET A 120 -8.35 -28.23 -15.27
N SER A 121 -8.32 -29.31 -14.49
CA SER A 121 -9.54 -29.91 -13.95
C SER A 121 -10.19 -29.02 -12.88
N PRO A 122 -11.50 -29.21 -12.58
CA PRO A 122 -12.17 -28.47 -11.51
C PRO A 122 -11.43 -28.56 -10.16
N GLU A 123 -10.93 -29.72 -9.80
CA GLU A 123 -10.19 -29.97 -8.55
C GLU A 123 -8.85 -29.21 -8.53
N GLN A 124 -8.16 -29.15 -9.67
CA GLN A 124 -6.93 -28.36 -9.81
C GLN A 124 -7.19 -26.86 -9.69
N LEU A 125 -8.29 -26.36 -10.26
CA LEU A 125 -8.70 -24.96 -10.12
C LEU A 125 -9.00 -24.60 -8.66
N ASP A 126 -9.78 -25.44 -7.95
CA ASP A 126 -10.11 -25.22 -6.55
C ASP A 126 -8.87 -25.23 -5.65
N HIS A 127 -7.98 -26.19 -5.85
CA HIS A 127 -6.71 -26.27 -5.11
C HIS A 127 -5.84 -25.04 -5.36
N THR A 128 -5.68 -24.63 -6.63
CA THR A 128 -4.89 -23.46 -7.03
C THR A 128 -5.44 -22.19 -6.43
N ARG A 129 -6.77 -21.99 -6.52
CA ARG A 129 -7.43 -20.84 -5.89
C ARG A 129 -7.16 -20.78 -4.38
N LEU A 130 -7.35 -21.92 -3.70
CA LEU A 130 -7.17 -21.98 -2.25
C LEU A 130 -5.76 -21.63 -1.83
N GLN A 131 -4.76 -22.22 -2.48
CA GLN A 131 -3.35 -21.97 -2.20
C GLN A 131 -2.92 -20.52 -2.47
N TYR A 132 -3.35 -19.99 -3.62
CA TYR A 132 -3.05 -18.61 -4.00
C TYR A 132 -3.73 -17.63 -3.06
N ALA A 133 -5.05 -17.75 -2.87
CA ALA A 133 -5.83 -16.80 -2.06
C ALA A 133 -5.36 -16.75 -0.61
N LEU A 134 -5.02 -17.91 0.00
CA LEU A 134 -4.55 -17.96 1.37
C LEU A 134 -3.25 -17.16 1.57
N LYS A 135 -2.26 -17.38 0.71
CA LYS A 135 -0.96 -16.71 0.80
C LYS A 135 -1.09 -15.22 0.44
N TRP A 136 -1.75 -14.94 -0.68
CA TRP A 136 -1.89 -13.59 -1.20
C TRP A 136 -2.65 -12.69 -0.24
N ASN A 137 -3.78 -13.15 0.31
CA ASN A 137 -4.59 -12.36 1.24
C ASN A 137 -3.86 -12.06 2.55
N ARG A 138 -3.05 -13.00 3.08
CA ARG A 138 -2.22 -12.76 4.28
C ARG A 138 -1.21 -11.64 4.03
N LEU A 139 -0.50 -11.70 2.91
CA LEU A 139 0.46 -10.65 2.53
C LEU A 139 -0.24 -9.32 2.26
N HIS A 140 -1.43 -9.37 1.64
CA HIS A 140 -2.25 -8.18 1.40
C HIS A 140 -2.69 -7.53 2.72
N THR A 141 -3.17 -8.30 3.68
CA THR A 141 -3.54 -7.78 5.00
C THR A 141 -2.33 -7.13 5.68
N LEU A 142 -1.19 -7.80 5.65
CA LEU A 142 0.05 -7.28 6.23
C LEU A 142 0.41 -5.91 5.63
N ARG A 143 0.50 -5.81 4.28
CA ARG A 143 0.83 -4.54 3.62
C ARG A 143 -0.22 -3.46 3.87
N THR A 144 -1.50 -3.82 3.97
CA THR A 144 -2.58 -2.86 4.28
C THR A 144 -2.38 -2.25 5.65
N VAL A 145 -2.12 -3.08 6.68
CA VAL A 145 -1.87 -2.61 8.04
C VAL A 145 -0.67 -1.66 8.08
N PHE A 146 0.44 -2.04 7.46
CA PHE A 146 1.64 -1.22 7.45
C PHE A 146 1.48 0.08 6.66
N THR A 147 0.72 0.08 5.56
CA THR A 147 0.44 1.30 4.79
C THR A 147 -0.44 2.27 5.58
N VAL A 148 -1.47 1.76 6.27
CA VAL A 148 -2.34 2.57 7.13
C VAL A 148 -1.54 3.12 8.32
N LEU A 149 -0.68 2.30 8.94
CA LEU A 149 0.20 2.77 10.02
C LEU A 149 1.16 3.85 9.54
N SER A 150 1.77 3.67 8.37
CA SER A 150 2.62 4.70 7.75
C SER A 150 1.84 6.01 7.54
N PHE A 151 0.60 5.94 7.05
CA PHE A 151 -0.24 7.12 6.86
C PHE A 151 -0.54 7.83 8.19
N ILE A 152 -0.91 7.09 9.23
CA ILE A 152 -1.14 7.66 10.57
C ILE A 152 0.12 8.37 11.09
N LEU A 153 1.29 7.74 10.96
CA LEU A 153 2.56 8.32 11.39
C LEU A 153 2.92 9.61 10.63
N MET A 154 2.53 9.71 9.35
CA MET A 154 2.69 10.94 8.55
C MET A 154 1.79 12.09 9.05
N LEU A 155 0.66 11.80 9.69
CA LEU A 155 -0.27 12.80 10.22
C LEU A 155 0.13 13.35 11.60
N ILE A 156 0.83 12.58 12.43
CA ILE A 156 1.17 12.98 13.82
C ILE A 156 1.89 14.33 13.89
N PRO A 157 2.92 14.62 13.09
CA PRO A 157 3.60 15.93 13.14
C PRO A 157 2.68 17.10 12.80
N THR A 158 1.65 16.91 11.95
CA THR A 158 0.66 17.96 11.66
C THR A 158 -0.14 18.33 12.90
N LEU A 159 -0.59 17.30 13.64
CA LEU A 159 -1.40 17.50 14.84
C LEU A 159 -0.60 18.22 15.94
N THR A 160 0.67 17.85 16.13
CA THR A 160 1.51 18.51 17.13
C THR A 160 1.81 19.98 16.77
N GLN A 161 1.99 20.31 15.49
CA GLN A 161 2.18 21.72 15.08
C GLN A 161 0.94 22.56 15.30
N ILE A 162 -0.26 22.03 15.01
CA ILE A 162 -1.53 22.72 15.25
C ILE A 162 -1.71 22.98 16.73
N GLN A 163 -1.43 22.03 17.61
CA GLN A 163 -1.52 22.20 19.06
C GLN A 163 -0.60 23.31 19.57
N HIS A 164 0.66 23.36 19.11
CA HIS A 164 1.60 24.42 19.49
C HIS A 164 1.13 25.80 19.01
N SER A 165 0.57 25.91 17.81
CA SER A 165 0.05 27.19 17.29
C SER A 165 -1.15 27.70 18.09
N ILE A 166 -2.03 26.81 18.55
CA ILE A 166 -3.19 27.18 19.38
C ILE A 166 -2.71 27.69 20.75
N GLN A 167 -1.73 27.03 21.38
CA GLN A 167 -1.20 27.40 22.69
C GLN A 167 -0.45 28.75 22.68
N GLN A 168 0.14 29.13 21.54
CA GLN A 168 0.84 30.43 21.41
C GLN A 168 -0.12 31.62 21.18
N ASN A 169 -1.38 31.36 20.79
CA ASN A 169 -2.39 32.39 20.51
C ASN A 169 -3.34 32.62 21.69
N HIS A 170 -3.15 31.95 22.82
CA HIS A 170 -3.85 32.14 24.10
C HIS A 170 -2.89 32.61 25.19
#